data_420198a3bc8db1cf1b8a7573cf369820
#
_entry.id   420198a3bc8db1cf1b8a7573cf369820
#
_cell.length_a   1.000
_cell.length_b   1.000
_cell.length_c   1.000
_cell.angle_alpha   90.00
_cell.angle_beta   90.00
_cell.angle_gamma   90.00
#
_symmetry.space_group_name_H-M   'P 1'
#
loop_
_entity.id
_entity.type
_entity.pdbx_description
1 polymer ?
#
loop_
_entity_poly.entity_id
_entity_poly.type
_entity_poly.pdbx_seq_one_letter_code
_entity_poly.pdbx_strand_id
1 'polypeptide(L)'
;MKTFTDLGLPAPLLQAVDGLGFTEPMPIQAQAIPALLPENPPDCVALAATGTGKTCAYGLPLLAHTCASAAQVQSLILAPTRELCLQIGEELARFAKHLPEIKVVACYGGAPIGQQMLRLQRGAQVVVATPGRLCDLIRREAISLDAVRICVLDEADEMLNLGFRDELTFILEATPEAASMWLFSATMPPEVERIAQTYISDPLEITVGTRNETQANIVHHAYAVAEHNRYSALRRVIDFVPEMYGLVFCRTRVDTQKLSESLMHDGVYAEALHGDLSQAQRDAVMRKFREKAVRILVATDVAARGLDVEDITHVIHYHLPDDPAVYTHRSGRTARAGKSGVSIALVTPREKARLRLIERICGMRFEQRSIPTADEVRQKHVFWLAEQVHQVTEINPAIQTLLPAVTPLISGLSPEAVLARVLQLRLSGLMEAYEDAGDLNPATNLSREAREAAFGERQRIMIRVGRLDRLKEGAVVRLTCERAGIKATDIGAIDIKREFAFFDVRAEYGRRVLSALSGAEFDGRPLEPKFVDPSEDLHGRKGGKTAHKPFSKGKKPFVTKRRNGKPPRKSGTSDNKPSRKKGKTE
;
A
#
# COMPACT_ATOMS: atom_id res chain seq x y z
N MET A 1 29.30 2.14 -20.12
CA MET A 1 28.54 2.47 -18.90
C MET A 1 29.43 3.37 -18.05
N LYS A 2 28.89 4.40 -17.37
CA LYS A 2 29.68 5.21 -16.45
C LYS A 2 29.96 4.42 -15.18
N THR A 3 31.18 4.49 -14.67
CA THR A 3 31.56 3.93 -13.37
C THR A 3 31.58 5.03 -12.32
N PHE A 4 31.70 4.70 -11.03
CA PHE A 4 31.82 5.71 -9.98
C PHE A 4 33.08 6.58 -10.13
N THR A 5 34.13 6.05 -10.73
CA THR A 5 35.36 6.82 -11.06
C THR A 5 35.10 7.95 -12.06
N ASP A 6 34.10 7.79 -12.96
CA ASP A 6 33.75 8.79 -13.95
C ASP A 6 32.89 9.94 -13.37
N LEU A 7 32.44 9.81 -12.11
CA LEU A 7 31.55 10.80 -11.47
C LEU A 7 32.30 11.95 -10.78
N GLY A 8 33.63 11.93 -10.71
CA GLY A 8 34.44 13.00 -10.13
C GLY A 8 34.55 13.00 -8.61
N LEU A 9 34.25 11.87 -7.95
CA LEU A 9 34.34 11.73 -6.50
C LEU A 9 35.79 11.81 -6.01
N PRO A 10 36.06 12.43 -4.82
CA PRO A 10 37.35 12.38 -4.16
C PRO A 10 37.80 10.95 -3.85
N ALA A 11 39.13 10.71 -3.89
CA ALA A 11 39.72 9.40 -3.71
C ALA A 11 39.27 8.65 -2.42
N PRO A 12 39.13 9.29 -1.22
CA PRO A 12 38.63 8.60 -0.03
C PRO A 12 37.19 8.08 -0.17
N LEU A 13 36.32 8.81 -0.89
CA LEU A 13 34.96 8.38 -1.14
C LEU A 13 34.88 7.27 -2.18
N LEU A 14 35.72 7.31 -3.23
CA LEU A 14 35.86 6.22 -4.18
C LEU A 14 36.30 4.92 -3.49
N GLN A 15 37.30 4.98 -2.61
CA GLN A 15 37.75 3.81 -1.83
C GLN A 15 36.62 3.25 -0.95
N ALA A 16 35.75 4.11 -0.39
CA ALA A 16 34.62 3.66 0.41
C ALA A 16 33.56 2.95 -0.47
N VAL A 17 33.27 3.50 -1.64
CA VAL A 17 32.33 2.94 -2.63
C VAL A 17 32.82 1.57 -3.14
N ASP A 18 34.10 1.46 -3.52
CA ASP A 18 34.71 0.21 -3.95
C ASP A 18 34.70 -0.85 -2.84
N GLY A 19 35.03 -0.42 -1.59
CA GLY A 19 34.99 -1.30 -0.42
C GLY A 19 33.59 -1.81 -0.06
N LEU A 20 32.53 -1.15 -0.54
CA LEU A 20 31.15 -1.58 -0.41
C LEU A 20 30.67 -2.46 -1.58
N GLY A 21 31.53 -2.68 -2.58
CA GLY A 21 31.22 -3.51 -3.76
C GLY A 21 30.31 -2.81 -4.78
N PHE A 22 30.22 -1.50 -4.77
CA PHE A 22 29.42 -0.74 -5.74
C PHE A 22 30.22 -0.59 -7.04
N THR A 23 29.80 -1.27 -8.09
CA THR A 23 30.49 -1.30 -9.38
C THR A 23 29.95 -0.26 -10.36
N GLU A 24 28.64 -0.16 -10.47
CA GLU A 24 27.95 0.72 -11.41
C GLU A 24 26.97 1.66 -10.68
N PRO A 25 27.00 2.97 -10.99
CA PRO A 25 26.05 3.91 -10.40
C PRO A 25 24.63 3.71 -10.94
N MET A 26 23.67 3.73 -10.05
CA MET A 26 22.26 3.78 -10.41
C MET A 26 21.93 5.08 -11.18
N PRO A 27 20.86 5.12 -12.00
CA PRO A 27 20.54 6.29 -12.83
C PRO A 27 20.45 7.61 -12.05
N ILE A 28 19.91 7.61 -10.82
CA ILE A 28 19.85 8.81 -9.96
C ILE A 28 21.24 9.24 -9.50
N GLN A 29 22.11 8.29 -9.17
CA GLN A 29 23.49 8.55 -8.74
C GLN A 29 24.31 9.11 -9.89
N ALA A 30 24.20 8.54 -11.10
CA ALA A 30 24.91 8.98 -12.29
C ALA A 30 24.56 10.41 -12.72
N GLN A 31 23.38 10.92 -12.35
CA GLN A 31 22.92 12.27 -12.64
C GLN A 31 23.22 13.23 -11.48
N ALA A 32 22.86 12.87 -10.24
CA ALA A 32 22.94 13.75 -9.09
C ALA A 32 24.39 13.95 -8.61
N ILE A 33 25.21 12.89 -8.52
CA ILE A 33 26.56 13.00 -7.95
C ILE A 33 27.39 14.06 -8.69
N PRO A 34 27.60 14.00 -10.02
CA PRO A 34 28.43 14.99 -10.69
C PRO A 34 27.84 16.40 -10.70
N ALA A 35 26.52 16.52 -10.59
CA ALA A 35 25.85 17.81 -10.58
C ALA A 35 25.90 18.51 -9.21
N LEU A 36 26.03 17.74 -8.13
CA LEU A 36 26.06 18.23 -6.75
C LEU A 36 27.50 18.33 -6.16
N LEU A 37 28.54 17.96 -6.92
CA LEU A 37 29.94 18.03 -6.53
C LEU A 37 30.61 19.42 -6.71
N PRO A 38 30.18 20.35 -7.57
CA PRO A 38 30.81 21.67 -7.71
C PRO A 38 30.87 22.42 -6.38
N GLU A 39 31.87 23.27 -6.20
CA GLU A 39 32.15 23.99 -4.93
C GLU A 39 30.94 24.77 -4.38
N ASN A 40 30.11 25.32 -5.28
CA ASN A 40 28.82 25.91 -4.98
C ASN A 40 27.73 25.06 -5.64
N PRO A 41 27.27 24.00 -4.96
CA PRO A 41 26.29 23.11 -5.55
C PRO A 41 24.94 23.82 -5.69
N PRO A 42 24.22 23.61 -6.81
CA PRO A 42 22.90 24.20 -7.00
C PRO A 42 21.88 23.60 -6.04
N ASP A 43 20.78 24.29 -5.84
CA ASP A 43 19.58 23.69 -5.30
C ASP A 43 19.12 22.53 -6.20
N CYS A 44 18.52 21.50 -5.61
CA CYS A 44 18.16 20.30 -6.34
C CYS A 44 16.78 19.78 -5.95
N VAL A 45 15.99 19.39 -6.94
CA VAL A 45 14.76 18.60 -6.78
C VAL A 45 14.94 17.28 -7.52
N ALA A 46 15.09 16.21 -6.76
CA ALA A 46 15.33 14.86 -7.30
C ALA A 46 14.13 13.95 -7.05
N LEU A 47 13.46 13.55 -8.13
CA LEU A 47 12.33 12.62 -8.09
C LEU A 47 12.79 11.21 -8.49
N ALA A 48 12.78 10.30 -7.54
CA ALA A 48 13.14 8.90 -7.77
C ALA A 48 12.43 7.98 -6.76
N ALA A 49 12.04 6.79 -7.20
CA ALA A 49 11.38 5.79 -6.35
C ALA A 49 12.25 5.39 -5.13
N THR A 50 11.64 4.78 -4.12
CA THR A 50 12.38 4.20 -2.99
C THR A 50 13.24 3.03 -3.46
N GLY A 51 14.44 2.86 -2.86
CA GLY A 51 15.36 1.77 -3.23
C GLY A 51 16.18 2.00 -4.51
N THR A 52 16.18 3.22 -5.07
CA THR A 52 16.99 3.60 -6.23
C THR A 52 18.37 4.15 -5.87
N GLY A 53 18.76 4.12 -4.59
CA GLY A 53 20.06 4.59 -4.12
C GLY A 53 20.16 6.11 -3.93
N LYS A 54 19.06 6.78 -3.55
CA LYS A 54 19.02 8.22 -3.27
C LYS A 54 20.02 8.65 -2.21
N THR A 55 20.15 7.89 -1.12
CA THR A 55 21.11 8.19 -0.02
C THR A 55 22.53 8.32 -0.53
N CYS A 56 22.97 7.43 -1.40
CA CYS A 56 24.28 7.51 -2.03
C CYS A 56 24.38 8.72 -2.98
N ALA A 57 23.30 9.04 -3.70
CA ALA A 57 23.26 10.11 -4.68
C ALA A 57 23.48 11.50 -4.07
N TYR A 58 22.94 11.77 -2.85
CA TYR A 58 23.19 13.02 -2.13
C TYR A 58 24.31 12.88 -1.09
N GLY A 59 24.48 11.73 -0.47
CA GLY A 59 25.39 11.52 0.64
C GLY A 59 26.86 11.63 0.25
N LEU A 60 27.25 11.12 -0.92
CA LEU A 60 28.63 11.23 -1.41
C LEU A 60 29.01 12.69 -1.72
N PRO A 61 28.24 13.49 -2.49
CA PRO A 61 28.54 14.92 -2.67
C PRO A 61 28.52 15.70 -1.35
N LEU A 62 27.57 15.43 -0.46
CA LEU A 62 27.47 16.08 0.84
C LEU A 62 28.75 15.85 1.66
N LEU A 63 29.27 14.62 1.71
CA LEU A 63 30.52 14.31 2.40
C LEU A 63 31.74 14.96 1.73
N ALA A 64 31.75 15.09 0.40
CA ALA A 64 32.80 15.78 -0.33
C ALA A 64 32.88 17.28 0.03
N HIS A 65 31.75 17.91 0.33
CA HIS A 65 31.67 19.32 0.77
C HIS A 65 31.93 19.54 2.25
N THR A 66 31.97 18.47 3.04
CA THR A 66 32.12 18.59 4.52
C THR A 66 33.56 18.82 4.88
N CYS A 67 33.84 19.96 5.56
CA CYS A 67 35.15 20.30 6.06
C CYS A 67 35.39 19.63 7.43
N ALA A 68 36.34 18.72 7.49
CA ALA A 68 36.64 17.93 8.69
C ALA A 68 37.19 18.77 9.87
N SER A 69 37.89 19.89 9.58
CA SER A 69 38.51 20.75 10.59
C SER A 69 37.52 21.64 11.35
N ALA A 70 36.32 21.84 10.83
CA ALA A 70 35.29 22.65 11.50
C ALA A 70 34.39 21.77 12.37
N ALA A 71 34.30 22.09 13.67
CA ALA A 71 33.50 21.33 14.63
C ALA A 71 32.00 21.69 14.62
N GLN A 72 31.56 22.47 13.62
CA GLN A 72 30.20 22.97 13.49
C GLN A 72 29.38 22.07 12.54
N VAL A 73 28.05 22.10 12.67
CA VAL A 73 27.13 21.39 11.75
C VAL A 73 27.10 22.11 10.41
N GLN A 74 27.61 21.46 9.38
CA GLN A 74 27.72 21.99 8.02
C GLN A 74 26.67 21.40 7.08
N SER A 75 26.20 20.20 7.41
CA SER A 75 25.21 19.49 6.60
C SER A 75 24.10 18.94 7.47
N LEU A 76 22.86 19.19 7.06
CA LEU A 76 21.65 18.73 7.72
C LEU A 76 20.88 17.84 6.77
N ILE A 77 20.47 16.66 7.24
CA ILE A 77 19.55 15.77 6.52
C ILE A 77 18.30 15.57 7.35
N LEU A 78 17.14 15.85 6.80
CA LEU A 78 15.84 15.59 7.41
C LEU A 78 15.23 14.30 6.86
N ALA A 79 14.77 13.43 7.76
CA ALA A 79 14.16 12.16 7.43
C ALA A 79 12.85 11.97 8.21
N PRO A 80 11.79 11.37 7.59
CA PRO A 80 10.46 11.26 8.19
C PRO A 80 10.40 10.38 9.44
N THR A 81 11.24 9.35 9.49
CA THR A 81 11.19 8.34 10.55
C THR A 81 12.53 8.14 11.23
N ARG A 82 12.47 7.61 12.45
CA ARG A 82 13.65 7.24 13.21
C ARG A 82 14.49 6.19 12.48
N GLU A 83 13.83 5.18 11.95
CA GLU A 83 14.46 4.07 11.27
C GLU A 83 15.26 4.56 10.05
N LEU A 84 14.65 5.42 9.22
CA LEU A 84 15.35 6.04 8.09
C LEU A 84 16.48 6.97 8.54
N CYS A 85 16.26 7.76 9.59
CA CYS A 85 17.31 8.61 10.17
C CYS A 85 18.54 7.81 10.60
N LEU A 86 18.34 6.65 11.26
CA LEU A 86 19.43 5.75 11.65
C LEU A 86 20.10 5.12 10.43
N GLN A 87 19.32 4.65 9.47
CA GLN A 87 19.82 4.04 8.23
C GLN A 87 20.71 5.01 7.45
N ILE A 88 20.22 6.24 7.23
CA ILE A 88 21.02 7.29 6.55
C ILE A 88 22.30 7.56 7.33
N GLY A 89 22.22 7.67 8.67
CA GLY A 89 23.39 7.89 9.52
C GLY A 89 24.44 6.77 9.39
N GLU A 90 24.00 5.51 9.36
CA GLU A 90 24.87 4.34 9.17
C GLU A 90 25.46 4.27 7.77
N GLU A 91 24.67 4.58 6.72
CA GLU A 91 25.16 4.62 5.35
C GLU A 91 26.21 5.72 5.16
N LEU A 92 25.94 6.93 5.66
CA LEU A 92 26.92 8.03 5.61
C LEU A 92 28.20 7.70 6.40
N ALA A 93 28.09 7.03 7.54
CA ALA A 93 29.27 6.58 8.29
C ALA A 93 30.09 5.55 7.51
N ARG A 94 29.43 4.66 6.74
CA ARG A 94 30.12 3.72 5.83
C ARG A 94 30.82 4.44 4.67
N PHE A 95 30.16 5.45 4.07
CA PHE A 95 30.77 6.27 3.02
C PHE A 95 31.96 7.11 3.56
N ALA A 96 31.85 7.60 4.82
CA ALA A 96 32.91 8.36 5.46
C ALA A 96 34.03 7.50 6.07
N LYS A 97 34.07 6.18 5.80
CA LYS A 97 35.06 5.23 6.37
C LYS A 97 36.52 5.71 6.23
N HIS A 98 36.85 6.34 5.13
CA HIS A 98 38.18 6.88 4.85
C HIS A 98 38.30 8.40 5.13
N LEU A 99 37.33 8.97 5.84
CA LEU A 99 37.26 10.34 6.32
C LEU A 99 37.00 10.34 7.84
N PRO A 100 37.92 9.80 8.68
CA PRO A 100 37.63 9.51 10.09
C PRO A 100 37.39 10.75 10.96
N GLU A 101 37.74 11.93 10.50
CA GLU A 101 37.52 13.20 11.17
C GLU A 101 36.08 13.72 11.03
N ILE A 102 35.34 13.24 10.01
CA ILE A 102 33.94 13.61 9.79
C ILE A 102 33.04 12.78 10.71
N LYS A 103 32.30 13.47 11.57
CA LYS A 103 31.35 12.86 12.51
C LYS A 103 29.92 13.04 12.02
N VAL A 104 29.23 11.94 11.83
CA VAL A 104 27.80 11.87 11.49
C VAL A 104 27.03 11.56 12.77
N VAL A 105 26.04 12.39 13.11
CA VAL A 105 25.21 12.21 14.31
C VAL A 105 23.74 12.11 13.91
N ALA A 106 23.10 10.99 14.30
CA ALA A 106 21.67 10.79 14.12
C ALA A 106 20.87 11.27 15.34
N CYS A 107 19.87 12.15 15.10
CA CYS A 107 19.01 12.78 16.11
C CYS A 107 17.54 12.43 15.83
N TYR A 108 16.91 11.62 16.68
CA TYR A 108 15.56 11.10 16.44
C TYR A 108 14.76 10.96 17.74
N GLY A 109 13.43 10.97 17.61
CA GLY A 109 12.51 10.80 18.73
C GLY A 109 12.55 9.38 19.34
N GLY A 110 12.06 9.24 20.58
CA GLY A 110 11.98 7.93 21.27
C GLY A 110 13.29 7.44 21.90
N ALA A 111 14.42 8.15 21.71
CA ALA A 111 15.68 7.89 22.41
C ALA A 111 15.98 9.02 23.43
N PRO A 112 16.81 8.76 24.47
CA PRO A 112 17.17 9.77 25.46
C PRO A 112 17.86 10.97 24.80
N ILE A 113 17.27 12.15 24.92
CA ILE A 113 17.78 13.39 24.30
C ILE A 113 19.16 13.77 24.80
N GLY A 114 19.45 13.57 26.10
CA GLY A 114 20.74 13.92 26.71
C GLY A 114 21.93 13.23 26.05
N GLN A 115 21.79 11.98 25.62
CA GLN A 115 22.84 11.27 24.88
C GLN A 115 23.10 11.89 23.51
N GLN A 116 22.05 12.34 22.82
CA GLN A 116 22.19 13.00 21.53
C GLN A 116 22.84 14.38 21.69
N MET A 117 22.45 15.13 22.71
CA MET A 117 23.10 16.42 23.05
C MET A 117 24.60 16.24 23.33
N LEU A 118 24.99 15.23 24.11
CA LEU A 118 26.40 14.93 24.38
C LEU A 118 27.18 14.57 23.10
N ARG A 119 26.56 13.85 22.16
CA ARG A 119 27.18 13.54 20.87
C ARG A 119 27.38 14.79 20.02
N LEU A 120 26.38 15.67 19.96
CA LEU A 120 26.48 16.97 19.28
C LEU A 120 27.57 17.85 19.87
N GLN A 121 27.65 17.94 21.20
CA GLN A 121 28.69 18.72 21.93
C GLN A 121 30.13 18.24 21.67
N ARG A 122 30.29 16.94 21.34
CA ARG A 122 31.60 16.39 20.94
C ARG A 122 32.02 16.78 19.52
N GLY A 123 31.21 17.59 18.84
CA GLY A 123 31.37 18.03 17.47
C GLY A 123 30.72 17.08 16.48
N ALA A 124 29.90 17.61 15.59
CA ALA A 124 29.28 16.91 14.50
C ALA A 124 29.28 17.83 13.27
N GLN A 125 29.80 17.36 12.16
CA GLN A 125 29.76 18.12 10.90
C GLN A 125 28.49 17.77 10.10
N VAL A 126 27.99 16.55 10.23
CA VAL A 126 26.79 16.07 9.54
C VAL A 126 25.75 15.62 10.58
N VAL A 127 24.55 16.17 10.49
CA VAL A 127 23.42 15.78 11.34
C VAL A 127 22.31 15.22 10.49
N VAL A 128 21.86 14.00 10.82
CA VAL A 128 20.66 13.39 10.27
C VAL A 128 19.57 13.45 11.33
N ALA A 129 18.42 14.04 11.05
CA ALA A 129 17.43 14.27 12.08
C ALA A 129 15.98 13.98 11.62
N THR A 130 15.15 13.56 12.59
CA THR A 130 13.70 13.65 12.43
C THR A 130 13.22 15.05 12.82
N PRO A 131 12.24 15.66 12.07
CA PRO A 131 11.86 17.07 12.26
C PRO A 131 11.54 17.42 13.72
N GLY A 132 10.64 16.70 14.38
CA GLY A 132 10.25 17.02 15.76
C GLY A 132 11.41 16.99 16.75
N ARG A 133 12.37 16.04 16.63
CA ARG A 133 13.55 15.99 17.51
C ARG A 133 14.52 17.13 17.23
N LEU A 134 14.68 17.52 15.97
CA LEU A 134 15.53 18.65 15.63
C LEU A 134 14.97 19.96 16.21
N CYS A 135 13.66 20.19 16.12
CA CYS A 135 13.00 21.33 16.76
C CYS A 135 13.24 21.36 18.27
N ASP A 136 13.18 20.20 18.95
CA ASP A 136 13.49 20.12 20.38
C ASP A 136 14.95 20.51 20.70
N LEU A 137 15.90 20.10 19.86
CA LEU A 137 17.32 20.41 20.02
C LEU A 137 17.60 21.87 19.73
N ILE A 138 16.99 22.49 18.74
CA ILE A 138 17.09 23.93 18.42
C ILE A 138 16.51 24.74 19.57
N ARG A 139 15.30 24.43 20.04
CA ARG A 139 14.67 25.14 21.18
C ARG A 139 15.45 25.05 22.49
N ARG A 140 16.30 24.03 22.65
CA ARG A 140 17.18 23.82 23.79
C ARG A 140 18.58 24.41 23.57
N GLU A 141 18.80 25.09 22.46
CA GLU A 141 20.10 25.63 22.06
C GLU A 141 21.23 24.58 22.08
N ALA A 142 20.86 23.30 21.88
CA ALA A 142 21.79 22.17 21.86
C ALA A 142 22.43 21.95 20.46
N ILE A 143 21.94 22.63 19.45
CA ILE A 143 22.45 22.67 18.10
C ILE A 143 22.23 24.06 17.52
N SER A 144 23.23 24.60 16.81
CA SER A 144 23.11 25.76 15.93
C SER A 144 23.12 25.29 14.49
N LEU A 145 22.31 25.93 13.65
CA LEU A 145 22.26 25.71 12.20
C LEU A 145 22.98 26.81 11.40
N ASP A 146 23.58 27.80 12.05
CA ASP A 146 24.19 29.00 11.43
C ASP A 146 25.29 28.66 10.42
N ALA A 147 25.95 27.51 10.57
CA ALA A 147 27.03 27.06 9.69
C ALA A 147 26.57 26.00 8.66
N VAL A 148 25.28 25.75 8.57
CA VAL A 148 24.73 24.78 7.59
C VAL A 148 24.88 25.35 6.18
N ARG A 149 25.52 24.58 5.31
CA ARG A 149 25.75 24.89 3.90
C ARG A 149 24.90 24.04 2.98
N ILE A 150 24.50 22.86 3.42
CA ILE A 150 23.66 21.92 2.66
C ILE A 150 22.57 21.38 3.58
N CYS A 151 21.32 21.52 3.12
CA CYS A 151 20.15 20.93 3.78
C CYS A 151 19.45 19.97 2.82
N VAL A 152 19.32 18.71 3.22
CA VAL A 152 18.67 17.65 2.44
C VAL A 152 17.33 17.30 3.07
N LEU A 153 16.28 17.28 2.26
CA LEU A 153 14.96 16.75 2.63
C LEU A 153 14.80 15.38 1.96
N ASP A 154 14.96 14.28 2.70
CA ASP A 154 14.77 12.94 2.17
C ASP A 154 13.37 12.41 2.51
N GLU A 155 12.72 11.79 1.53
CA GLU A 155 11.30 11.40 1.58
C GLU A 155 10.40 12.57 2.02
N ALA A 156 10.54 13.74 1.37
CA ALA A 156 9.83 14.97 1.71
C ALA A 156 8.30 14.79 1.69
N ASP A 157 7.77 14.01 0.73
CA ASP A 157 6.37 13.63 0.65
C ASP A 157 5.90 12.88 1.91
N GLU A 158 6.73 12.00 2.44
CA GLU A 158 6.42 11.25 3.66
C GLU A 158 6.46 12.12 4.92
N MET A 159 7.38 13.11 5.00
CA MET A 159 7.40 14.04 6.13
C MET A 159 6.09 14.84 6.22
N LEU A 160 5.56 15.31 5.09
CA LEU A 160 4.30 16.03 5.03
C LEU A 160 3.10 15.15 5.32
N ASN A 161 3.08 13.92 4.81
CA ASN A 161 2.06 12.93 5.11
C ASN A 161 1.99 12.57 6.62
N LEU A 162 3.12 12.69 7.33
CA LEU A 162 3.19 12.51 8.78
C LEU A 162 2.78 13.75 9.57
N GLY A 163 2.51 14.87 8.90
CA GLY A 163 2.09 16.12 9.51
C GLY A 163 3.20 17.01 10.02
N PHE A 164 4.47 16.79 9.63
CA PHE A 164 5.63 17.58 10.05
C PHE A 164 5.76 18.94 9.32
N ARG A 165 4.66 19.49 8.83
CA ARG A 165 4.70 20.74 8.06
C ARG A 165 5.26 21.91 8.88
N ASP A 166 4.74 22.08 10.10
CA ASP A 166 5.13 23.21 10.96
C ASP A 166 6.56 23.08 11.46
N GLU A 167 6.99 21.85 11.77
CA GLU A 167 8.38 21.56 12.15
C GLU A 167 9.34 21.80 10.99
N LEU A 168 8.97 21.39 9.77
CA LEU A 168 9.77 21.65 8.57
C LEU A 168 9.92 23.15 8.34
N THR A 169 8.83 23.90 8.37
CA THR A 169 8.85 25.36 8.23
C THR A 169 9.79 26.00 9.27
N PHE A 170 9.65 25.63 10.55
CA PHE A 170 10.50 26.13 11.63
C PHE A 170 11.99 25.83 11.40
N ILE A 171 12.33 24.63 10.92
CA ILE A 171 13.73 24.24 10.67
C ILE A 171 14.28 24.97 9.45
N LEU A 172 13.51 25.08 8.38
CA LEU A 172 13.94 25.73 7.13
C LEU A 172 14.14 27.23 7.33
N GLU A 173 13.29 27.90 8.13
CA GLU A 173 13.45 29.29 8.52
C GLU A 173 14.69 29.53 9.43
N ALA A 174 15.11 28.50 10.19
CA ALA A 174 16.32 28.55 11.00
C ALA A 174 17.59 28.18 10.22
N THR A 175 17.47 27.69 8.99
CA THR A 175 18.61 27.35 8.12
C THR A 175 19.02 28.58 7.32
N PRO A 176 20.34 28.85 7.15
CA PRO A 176 20.80 30.01 6.39
C PRO A 176 20.27 30.04 4.95
N GLU A 177 19.85 31.21 4.47
CA GLU A 177 19.38 31.38 3.07
C GLU A 177 20.45 31.01 2.02
N ALA A 178 21.72 31.10 2.38
CA ALA A 178 22.84 30.71 1.52
C ALA A 178 23.09 29.18 1.48
N ALA A 179 22.35 28.40 2.24
CA ALA A 179 22.49 26.95 2.23
C ALA A 179 21.82 26.36 0.97
N SER A 180 22.52 25.46 0.28
CA SER A 180 21.93 24.72 -0.82
C SER A 180 20.88 23.72 -0.32
N MET A 181 19.71 23.76 -0.91
CA MET A 181 18.56 22.93 -0.54
C MET A 181 18.40 21.77 -1.53
N TRP A 182 18.48 20.54 -1.02
CA TRP A 182 18.33 19.33 -1.85
C TRP A 182 17.09 18.54 -1.42
N LEU A 183 16.08 18.49 -2.27
CA LEU A 183 14.84 17.76 -2.04
C LEU A 183 14.86 16.43 -2.79
N PHE A 184 14.79 15.35 -2.05
CA PHE A 184 14.69 13.99 -2.58
C PHE A 184 13.33 13.39 -2.20
N SER A 185 12.53 13.01 -3.19
CA SER A 185 11.18 12.49 -2.96
C SER A 185 10.83 11.41 -3.98
N ALA A 186 9.89 10.53 -3.60
CA ALA A 186 9.32 9.59 -4.56
C ALA A 186 8.18 10.22 -5.36
N THR A 187 7.44 11.15 -4.76
CA THR A 187 6.30 11.83 -5.35
C THR A 187 6.38 13.34 -5.13
N MET A 188 5.65 14.13 -5.95
CA MET A 188 5.59 15.59 -5.83
C MET A 188 4.13 16.03 -5.67
N PRO A 189 3.50 15.76 -4.50
CA PRO A 189 2.18 16.30 -4.21
C PRO A 189 2.21 17.83 -4.06
N PRO A 190 1.07 18.53 -4.19
CA PRO A 190 1.02 20.01 -4.13
C PRO A 190 1.65 20.62 -2.88
N GLU A 191 1.68 19.88 -1.78
CA GLU A 191 2.29 20.35 -0.53
C GLU A 191 3.81 20.33 -0.58
N VAL A 192 4.42 19.30 -1.17
CA VAL A 192 5.87 19.23 -1.40
C VAL A 192 6.28 20.29 -2.42
N GLU A 193 5.49 20.48 -3.47
CA GLU A 193 5.73 21.50 -4.49
C GLU A 193 5.73 22.91 -3.89
N ARG A 194 4.84 23.20 -2.92
CA ARG A 194 4.85 24.50 -2.21
C ARG A 194 6.13 24.72 -1.38
N ILE A 195 6.61 23.68 -0.68
CA ILE A 195 7.87 23.77 0.06
C ILE A 195 9.01 24.02 -0.92
N ALA A 196 9.07 23.28 -2.02
CA ALA A 196 10.07 23.49 -3.05
C ALA A 196 10.03 24.93 -3.58
N GLN A 197 8.87 25.44 -3.96
CA GLN A 197 8.69 26.81 -4.45
C GLN A 197 9.04 27.90 -3.42
N THR A 198 8.93 27.59 -2.12
CA THR A 198 9.19 28.58 -1.06
C THR A 198 10.66 28.66 -0.68
N TYR A 199 11.36 27.51 -0.62
CA TYR A 199 12.71 27.42 -0.05
C TYR A 199 13.79 27.02 -1.05
N ILE A 200 13.43 26.68 -2.30
CA ILE A 200 14.37 26.24 -3.32
C ILE A 200 14.33 27.22 -4.48
N SER A 201 15.48 27.76 -4.86
CA SER A 201 15.61 28.78 -5.92
C SER A 201 16.28 28.18 -7.15
N ASP A 202 15.61 28.24 -8.30
CA ASP A 202 16.13 27.76 -9.61
C ASP A 202 16.76 26.35 -9.53
N PRO A 203 15.98 25.33 -9.07
CA PRO A 203 16.55 24.04 -8.78
C PRO A 203 16.98 23.26 -10.02
N LEU A 204 18.06 22.50 -9.88
CA LEU A 204 18.35 21.41 -10.79
C LEU A 204 17.28 20.33 -10.62
N GLU A 205 16.46 20.10 -11.63
CA GLU A 205 15.47 19.04 -11.62
C GLU A 205 16.05 17.73 -12.17
N ILE A 206 16.04 16.68 -11.33
CA ILE A 206 16.44 15.33 -11.73
C ILE A 206 15.23 14.42 -11.57
N THR A 207 14.79 13.77 -12.65
CA THR A 207 13.71 12.80 -12.60
C THR A 207 14.18 11.47 -13.17
N VAL A 208 14.12 10.42 -12.34
CA VAL A 208 14.46 9.07 -12.76
C VAL A 208 13.20 8.20 -12.71
N GLY A 209 12.78 7.73 -13.89
CA GLY A 209 11.48 7.10 -14.11
C GLY A 209 10.41 8.12 -14.45
N THR A 210 9.17 7.69 -14.62
CA THR A 210 8.04 8.60 -14.78
C THR A 210 7.42 8.91 -13.41
N ARG A 211 6.82 10.08 -13.28
CA ARG A 211 6.16 10.56 -12.05
C ARG A 211 5.12 9.52 -11.59
N ASN A 212 5.27 8.98 -10.38
CA ASN A 212 4.38 8.00 -9.75
C ASN A 212 4.39 6.58 -10.36
N GLU A 213 5.36 6.20 -11.19
CA GLU A 213 5.46 4.81 -11.64
C GLU A 213 5.88 3.86 -10.51
N THR A 214 5.22 2.71 -10.48
CA THR A 214 5.70 1.57 -9.72
C THR A 214 6.93 0.97 -10.40
N GLN A 215 7.86 0.42 -9.61
CA GLN A 215 9.05 -0.23 -10.17
C GLN A 215 8.65 -1.33 -11.18
N ALA A 216 9.26 -1.33 -12.35
CA ALA A 216 8.97 -2.28 -13.43
C ALA A 216 9.15 -3.77 -13.02
N ASN A 217 9.89 -4.03 -11.95
CA ASN A 217 10.18 -5.36 -11.43
C ASN A 217 9.12 -5.90 -10.45
N ILE A 218 8.02 -5.15 -10.21
CA ILE A 218 6.95 -5.58 -9.31
C ILE A 218 5.77 -6.08 -10.14
N VAL A 219 5.37 -7.33 -9.90
CA VAL A 219 4.13 -7.88 -10.44
C VAL A 219 2.99 -7.59 -9.47
N HIS A 220 1.88 -7.06 -9.99
CA HIS A 220 0.74 -6.63 -9.17
C HIS A 220 -0.44 -7.59 -9.36
N HIS A 221 -0.82 -8.31 -8.30
CA HIS A 221 -1.97 -9.22 -8.30
C HIS A 221 -3.13 -8.63 -7.51
N ALA A 222 -4.35 -8.86 -7.97
CA ALA A 222 -5.56 -8.53 -7.22
C ALA A 222 -6.44 -9.78 -7.07
N TYR A 223 -6.79 -10.08 -5.82
CA TYR A 223 -7.71 -11.16 -5.46
C TYR A 223 -9.04 -10.56 -5.02
N ALA A 224 -10.10 -10.90 -5.73
CA ALA A 224 -11.45 -10.49 -5.34
C ALA A 224 -11.91 -11.32 -4.13
N VAL A 225 -12.28 -10.65 -3.03
CA VAL A 225 -12.64 -11.29 -1.76
C VAL A 225 -13.96 -10.76 -1.22
N ALA A 226 -14.74 -11.61 -0.56
CA ALA A 226 -15.83 -11.14 0.29
C ALA A 226 -15.25 -10.67 1.64
N GLU A 227 -15.82 -9.63 2.24
CA GLU A 227 -15.28 -9.03 3.47
C GLU A 227 -15.08 -10.05 4.60
N HIS A 228 -16.07 -10.93 4.81
CA HIS A 228 -16.02 -11.97 5.85
C HIS A 228 -14.98 -13.08 5.56
N ASN A 229 -14.55 -13.22 4.31
CA ASN A 229 -13.55 -14.20 3.88
C ASN A 229 -12.12 -13.61 3.76
N ARG A 230 -11.93 -12.33 4.08
CA ARG A 230 -10.65 -11.63 3.87
C ARG A 230 -9.48 -12.32 4.58
N TYR A 231 -9.68 -12.73 5.83
CA TYR A 231 -8.66 -13.48 6.58
C TYR A 231 -8.35 -14.84 5.94
N SER A 232 -9.37 -15.63 5.65
CA SER A 232 -9.20 -16.95 5.03
C SER A 232 -8.52 -16.86 3.65
N ALA A 233 -8.83 -15.81 2.89
CA ALA A 233 -8.18 -15.54 1.61
C ALA A 233 -6.69 -15.18 1.81
N LEU A 234 -6.37 -14.31 2.79
CA LEU A 234 -4.98 -14.00 3.13
C LEU A 234 -4.22 -15.28 3.49
N ARG A 235 -4.79 -16.11 4.38
CA ARG A 235 -4.17 -17.35 4.82
C ARG A 235 -3.86 -18.28 3.65
N ARG A 236 -4.82 -18.47 2.72
CA ARG A 236 -4.60 -19.28 1.52
C ARG A 236 -3.52 -18.74 0.60
N VAL A 237 -3.47 -17.43 0.42
CA VAL A 237 -2.42 -16.79 -0.40
C VAL A 237 -1.04 -16.99 0.24
N ILE A 238 -0.93 -16.87 1.57
CA ILE A 238 0.32 -17.12 2.30
C ILE A 238 0.74 -18.59 2.19
N ASP A 239 -0.20 -19.50 2.40
CA ASP A 239 0.09 -20.93 2.35
C ASP A 239 0.37 -21.42 0.92
N PHE A 240 -0.25 -20.79 -0.09
CA PHE A 240 0.03 -21.11 -1.51
C PHE A 240 1.48 -20.80 -1.93
N VAL A 241 2.19 -19.96 -1.18
CA VAL A 241 3.60 -19.61 -1.43
C VAL A 241 4.45 -20.02 -0.22
N PRO A 242 4.93 -21.28 -0.14
CA PRO A 242 5.67 -21.81 1.02
C PRO A 242 6.90 -20.98 1.43
N GLU A 243 7.57 -20.33 0.48
CA GLU A 243 8.77 -19.52 0.69
C GLU A 243 8.49 -18.03 0.84
N MET A 244 7.23 -17.65 1.03
CA MET A 244 6.87 -16.24 1.18
C MET A 244 7.61 -15.61 2.38
N TYR A 245 8.38 -14.56 2.11
CA TYR A 245 8.90 -13.63 3.10
C TYR A 245 8.20 -12.30 2.85
N GLY A 246 7.20 -11.98 3.68
CA GLY A 246 6.16 -11.03 3.32
C GLY A 246 5.90 -9.93 4.34
N LEU A 247 5.45 -8.79 3.81
CA LEU A 247 4.96 -7.65 4.58
C LEU A 247 3.47 -7.45 4.29
N VAL A 248 2.63 -7.53 5.33
CA VAL A 248 1.17 -7.37 5.23
C VAL A 248 0.75 -6.02 5.80
N PHE A 249 0.11 -5.19 4.98
CA PHE A 249 -0.35 -3.87 5.38
C PHE A 249 -1.80 -3.88 5.86
N CYS A 250 -2.01 -3.44 7.10
CA CYS A 250 -3.32 -3.21 7.71
C CYS A 250 -3.60 -1.72 7.90
N ARG A 251 -4.89 -1.36 7.99
CA ARG A 251 -5.31 0.02 8.17
C ARG A 251 -5.10 0.54 9.60
N THR A 252 -5.39 -0.28 10.61
CA THR A 252 -5.36 0.14 12.01
C THR A 252 -4.39 -0.70 12.84
N ARG A 253 -3.92 -0.14 13.97
CA ARG A 253 -3.09 -0.84 14.96
C ARG A 253 -3.79 -2.09 15.52
N VAL A 254 -5.08 -1.97 15.79
CA VAL A 254 -5.90 -3.08 16.33
C VAL A 254 -6.01 -4.22 15.30
N ASP A 255 -6.25 -3.89 14.02
CA ASP A 255 -6.31 -4.92 12.97
C ASP A 255 -4.94 -5.60 12.79
N THR A 256 -3.85 -4.82 12.88
CA THR A 256 -2.48 -5.34 12.79
C THR A 256 -2.20 -6.38 13.87
N GLN A 257 -2.51 -6.06 15.12
CA GLN A 257 -2.31 -6.95 16.25
C GLN A 257 -3.16 -8.21 16.12
N LYS A 258 -4.47 -8.06 15.90
CA LYS A 258 -5.39 -9.19 15.75
C LYS A 258 -5.01 -10.13 14.60
N LEU A 259 -4.62 -9.55 13.45
CA LEU A 259 -4.24 -10.33 12.29
C LEU A 259 -2.97 -11.15 12.55
N SER A 260 -1.96 -10.54 13.18
CA SER A 260 -0.74 -11.23 13.59
C SER A 260 -1.02 -12.38 14.55
N GLU A 261 -1.84 -12.15 15.58
CA GLU A 261 -2.25 -13.18 16.55
C GLU A 261 -3.00 -14.33 15.87
N SER A 262 -3.93 -14.03 14.96
CA SER A 262 -4.66 -15.05 14.20
C SER A 262 -3.73 -15.89 13.33
N LEU A 263 -2.78 -15.26 12.64
CA LEU A 263 -1.78 -15.96 11.83
C LEU A 263 -0.90 -16.88 12.68
N MET A 264 -0.44 -16.39 13.84
CA MET A 264 0.35 -17.20 14.78
C MET A 264 -0.44 -18.38 15.34
N HIS A 265 -1.69 -18.17 15.72
CA HIS A 265 -2.59 -19.23 16.18
C HIS A 265 -2.73 -20.34 15.12
N ASP A 266 -2.81 -19.95 13.87
CA ASP A 266 -2.92 -20.87 12.74
C ASP A 266 -1.55 -21.41 12.24
N GLY A 267 -0.47 -21.18 12.99
CA GLY A 267 0.86 -21.75 12.70
C GLY A 267 1.69 -20.99 11.66
N VAL A 268 1.31 -19.75 11.29
CA VAL A 268 2.17 -18.87 10.49
C VAL A 268 3.01 -17.99 11.41
N TYR A 269 4.33 -18.08 11.30
CA TYR A 269 5.24 -17.23 12.07
C TYR A 269 5.08 -15.75 11.63
N ALA A 270 4.26 -15.00 12.37
CA ALA A 270 3.92 -13.60 12.10
C ALA A 270 4.14 -12.74 13.35
N GLU A 271 4.58 -11.49 13.16
CA GLU A 271 4.71 -10.48 14.22
C GLU A 271 4.02 -9.20 13.79
N ALA A 272 3.48 -8.47 14.76
CA ALA A 272 2.85 -7.18 14.54
C ALA A 272 3.85 -6.03 14.68
N LEU A 273 3.73 -5.00 13.80
CA LEU A 273 4.51 -3.78 13.88
C LEU A 273 3.57 -2.56 13.78
N HIS A 274 3.36 -1.85 14.90
CA HIS A 274 2.48 -0.69 14.98
C HIS A 274 2.93 0.32 16.04
N GLY A 275 2.29 1.48 16.06
CA GLY A 275 2.71 2.62 16.89
C GLY A 275 2.56 2.44 18.41
N ASP A 276 1.82 1.43 18.88
CA ASP A 276 1.67 1.17 20.33
C ASP A 276 2.83 0.34 20.91
N LEU A 277 3.67 -0.23 20.06
CA LEU A 277 4.87 -0.94 20.51
C LEU A 277 5.89 0.06 21.06
N SER A 278 6.48 -0.26 22.20
CA SER A 278 7.66 0.43 22.69
C SER A 278 8.82 0.26 21.71
N GLN A 279 9.80 1.16 21.78
CA GLN A 279 10.92 1.09 20.87
C GLN A 279 11.72 -0.22 20.98
N ALA A 280 11.92 -0.70 22.21
CA ALA A 280 12.61 -1.98 22.43
C ALA A 280 11.85 -3.17 21.80
N GLN A 281 10.51 -3.14 21.85
CA GLN A 281 9.69 -4.16 21.18
C GLN A 281 9.81 -4.06 19.66
N ARG A 282 9.75 -2.84 19.09
CA ARG A 282 9.95 -2.63 17.65
C ARG A 282 11.31 -3.15 17.18
N ASP A 283 12.38 -2.80 17.89
CA ASP A 283 13.74 -3.24 17.58
C ASP A 283 13.86 -4.78 17.66
N ALA A 284 13.19 -5.42 18.61
CA ALA A 284 13.16 -6.88 18.76
C ALA A 284 12.39 -7.56 17.60
N VAL A 285 11.21 -7.05 17.22
CA VAL A 285 10.43 -7.53 16.08
C VAL A 285 11.23 -7.40 14.79
N MET A 286 11.83 -6.24 14.56
CA MET A 286 12.63 -5.97 13.36
C MET A 286 13.87 -6.86 13.26
N ARG A 287 14.53 -7.14 14.40
CA ARG A 287 15.64 -8.10 14.42
C ARG A 287 15.20 -9.49 14.02
N LYS A 288 14.13 -10.03 14.65
CA LYS A 288 13.57 -11.35 14.30
C LYS A 288 13.18 -11.44 12.82
N PHE A 289 12.62 -10.35 12.27
CA PHE A 289 12.24 -10.30 10.88
C PHE A 289 13.46 -10.31 9.95
N ARG A 290 14.50 -9.50 10.21
CA ARG A 290 15.76 -9.51 9.42
C ARG A 290 16.49 -10.85 9.48
N GLU A 291 16.46 -11.52 10.64
CA GLU A 291 17.01 -12.86 10.85
C GLU A 291 16.15 -13.96 10.21
N LYS A 292 15.04 -13.60 9.54
CA LYS A 292 14.07 -14.54 8.94
C LYS A 292 13.45 -15.54 9.94
N ALA A 293 13.56 -15.27 11.25
CA ALA A 293 12.87 -16.03 12.30
C ALA A 293 11.35 -15.77 12.26
N VAL A 294 10.93 -14.62 11.73
CA VAL A 294 9.54 -14.26 11.44
C VAL A 294 9.38 -14.21 9.93
N ARG A 295 8.40 -14.93 9.41
CA ARG A 295 8.14 -15.05 7.97
C ARG A 295 7.25 -13.93 7.44
N ILE A 296 6.27 -13.51 8.23
CA ILE A 296 5.28 -12.49 7.88
C ILE A 296 5.32 -11.35 8.89
N LEU A 297 5.58 -10.14 8.42
CA LEU A 297 5.45 -8.94 9.24
C LEU A 297 4.12 -8.26 8.93
N VAL A 298 3.26 -8.10 9.93
CA VAL A 298 1.99 -7.38 9.78
C VAL A 298 2.17 -5.97 10.29
N ALA A 299 1.93 -4.95 9.48
CA ALA A 299 2.27 -3.58 9.84
C ALA A 299 1.21 -2.55 9.42
N THR A 300 1.19 -1.42 10.15
CA THR A 300 0.52 -0.19 9.69
C THR A 300 1.47 0.61 8.80
N ASP A 301 0.93 1.50 7.96
CA ASP A 301 1.72 2.37 7.09
C ASP A 301 2.81 3.13 7.85
N VAL A 302 2.42 3.78 8.94
CA VAL A 302 3.33 4.60 9.76
C VAL A 302 4.48 3.77 10.34
N ALA A 303 4.18 2.55 10.78
CA ALA A 303 5.18 1.68 11.39
C ALA A 303 6.10 1.01 10.37
N ALA A 304 5.61 0.79 9.15
CA ALA A 304 6.38 0.19 8.06
C ALA A 304 7.23 1.20 7.26
N ARG A 305 7.05 2.49 7.51
CA ARG A 305 7.87 3.55 6.89
C ARG A 305 9.31 3.46 7.35
N GLY A 306 10.23 3.68 6.43
CA GLY A 306 11.67 3.61 6.72
C GLY A 306 12.18 2.19 7.02
N LEU A 307 11.35 1.15 6.83
CA LEU A 307 11.83 -0.22 6.96
C LEU A 307 12.84 -0.52 5.86
N ASP A 308 14.07 -0.74 6.28
CA ASP A 308 15.12 -1.28 5.44
C ASP A 308 15.27 -2.77 5.74
N VAL A 309 14.56 -3.55 4.95
CA VAL A 309 14.64 -5.00 4.97
C VAL A 309 14.83 -5.45 3.53
N GLU A 310 15.92 -6.15 3.30
CA GLU A 310 16.21 -6.79 2.03
C GLU A 310 15.39 -8.08 1.89
N ASP A 311 15.28 -8.57 0.66
CA ASP A 311 14.69 -9.87 0.33
C ASP A 311 13.20 -10.04 0.62
N ILE A 312 12.44 -8.96 0.90
CA ILE A 312 10.99 -9.07 0.97
C ILE A 312 10.48 -9.50 -0.41
N THR A 313 9.93 -10.72 -0.48
CA THR A 313 9.43 -11.30 -1.73
C THR A 313 8.04 -10.80 -2.09
N HIS A 314 7.20 -10.58 -1.06
CA HIS A 314 5.79 -10.23 -1.23
C HIS A 314 5.37 -9.08 -0.33
N VAL A 315 4.60 -8.17 -0.90
CA VAL A 315 3.85 -7.14 -0.16
C VAL A 315 2.37 -7.41 -0.33
N ILE A 316 1.64 -7.50 0.77
CA ILE A 316 0.20 -7.79 0.76
C ILE A 316 -0.57 -6.61 1.32
N HIS A 317 -1.46 -6.05 0.53
CA HIS A 317 -2.42 -5.05 0.97
C HIS A 317 -3.67 -5.75 1.50
N TYR A 318 -3.69 -6.05 2.80
CA TYR A 318 -4.88 -6.59 3.47
C TYR A 318 -6.05 -5.61 3.34
N HIS A 319 -5.77 -4.31 3.42
CA HIS A 319 -6.67 -3.23 3.02
C HIS A 319 -5.94 -2.32 2.02
N LEU A 320 -6.61 -1.97 0.93
CA LEU A 320 -6.10 -0.96 0.00
C LEU A 320 -5.94 0.39 0.70
N PRO A 321 -4.85 1.13 0.48
CA PRO A 321 -4.70 2.49 0.97
C PRO A 321 -5.71 3.43 0.30
N ASP A 322 -6.02 4.55 0.96
CA ASP A 322 -6.90 5.58 0.41
C ASP A 322 -6.18 6.43 -0.63
N ASP A 323 -4.87 6.67 -0.43
CA ASP A 323 -4.01 7.42 -1.33
C ASP A 323 -3.19 6.47 -2.23
N PRO A 324 -3.23 6.64 -3.56
CA PRO A 324 -2.41 5.88 -4.51
C PRO A 324 -0.89 6.01 -4.27
N ALA A 325 -0.39 7.14 -3.78
CA ALA A 325 1.02 7.31 -3.45
C ALA A 325 1.46 6.32 -2.36
N VAL A 326 0.62 6.11 -1.34
CA VAL A 326 0.87 5.12 -0.28
C VAL A 326 0.94 3.70 -0.85
N TYR A 327 0.15 3.38 -1.90
CA TYR A 327 0.25 2.09 -2.58
C TYR A 327 1.65 1.87 -3.17
N THR A 328 2.18 2.88 -3.85
CA THR A 328 3.53 2.84 -4.44
C THR A 328 4.60 2.65 -3.36
N HIS A 329 4.52 3.39 -2.26
CA HIS A 329 5.47 3.28 -1.13
C HIS A 329 5.41 1.92 -0.43
N ARG A 330 4.21 1.32 -0.28
CA ARG A 330 4.06 -0.04 0.25
C ARG A 330 4.68 -1.05 -0.70
N SER A 331 4.30 -1.02 -1.97
CA SER A 331 4.78 -1.96 -3.00
C SER A 331 6.30 -1.87 -3.17
N GLY A 332 6.90 -0.68 -3.07
CA GLY A 332 8.34 -0.47 -3.10
C GLY A 332 9.11 -1.03 -1.90
N ARG A 333 8.47 -1.74 -0.96
CA ARG A 333 9.15 -2.52 0.07
C ARG A 333 9.66 -3.85 -0.46
N THR A 334 9.16 -4.35 -1.59
CA THR A 334 9.72 -5.48 -2.34
C THR A 334 10.47 -5.00 -3.59
N ALA A 335 11.09 -5.91 -4.31
CA ALA A 335 11.83 -5.65 -5.56
C ALA A 335 13.00 -4.66 -5.43
N ARG A 336 13.66 -4.62 -4.27
CA ARG A 336 14.84 -3.76 -4.04
C ARG A 336 16.09 -4.34 -4.70
N ALA A 337 17.06 -3.48 -4.96
CA ALA A 337 18.37 -3.85 -5.53
C ALA A 337 18.27 -4.68 -6.84
N GLY A 338 17.33 -4.36 -7.72
CA GLY A 338 17.16 -5.03 -9.01
C GLY A 338 16.49 -6.41 -8.96
N LYS A 339 16.06 -6.87 -7.77
CA LYS A 339 15.29 -8.12 -7.60
C LYS A 339 13.85 -7.95 -8.09
N SER A 340 13.17 -9.06 -8.36
CA SER A 340 11.73 -9.08 -8.64
C SER A 340 10.92 -9.19 -7.35
N GLY A 341 9.69 -8.69 -7.37
CA GLY A 341 8.78 -8.75 -6.23
C GLY A 341 7.32 -8.88 -6.63
N VAL A 342 6.48 -9.28 -5.69
CA VAL A 342 5.04 -9.42 -5.92
C VAL A 342 4.27 -8.54 -4.94
N SER A 343 3.37 -7.71 -5.47
CA SER A 343 2.44 -6.89 -4.69
C SER A 343 1.03 -7.44 -4.85
N ILE A 344 0.41 -7.83 -3.75
CA ILE A 344 -0.89 -8.50 -3.71
C ILE A 344 -1.93 -7.62 -3.04
N ALA A 345 -3.06 -7.40 -3.69
CA ALA A 345 -4.20 -6.67 -3.12
C ALA A 345 -5.39 -7.60 -2.88
N LEU A 346 -5.91 -7.66 -1.65
CA LEU A 346 -7.18 -8.30 -1.33
C LEU A 346 -8.30 -7.26 -1.47
N VAL A 347 -9.14 -7.42 -2.50
CA VAL A 347 -10.07 -6.38 -2.95
C VAL A 347 -11.51 -6.80 -2.77
N THR A 348 -12.24 -6.09 -1.93
CA THR A 348 -13.69 -6.28 -1.80
C THR A 348 -14.45 -5.57 -2.93
N PRO A 349 -15.72 -5.93 -3.15
CA PRO A 349 -16.56 -5.22 -4.13
C PRO A 349 -16.62 -3.70 -3.92
N ARG A 350 -16.52 -3.24 -2.66
CA ARG A 350 -16.53 -1.81 -2.31
C ARG A 350 -15.24 -1.09 -2.68
N GLU A 351 -14.12 -1.80 -2.73
CA GLU A 351 -12.79 -1.25 -3.02
C GLU A 351 -12.44 -1.25 -4.51
N LYS A 352 -13.28 -1.81 -5.39
CA LYS A 352 -13.03 -1.87 -6.85
C LYS A 352 -12.80 -0.50 -7.49
N ALA A 353 -13.51 0.53 -7.04
CA ALA A 353 -13.32 1.89 -7.55
C ALA A 353 -11.94 2.45 -7.18
N ARG A 354 -11.49 2.17 -5.95
CA ARG A 354 -10.16 2.55 -5.44
C ARG A 354 -9.06 1.82 -6.20
N LEU A 355 -9.22 0.52 -6.46
CA LEU A 355 -8.26 -0.25 -7.27
C LEU A 355 -8.04 0.40 -8.64
N ARG A 356 -9.13 0.76 -9.35
CA ARG A 356 -9.05 1.43 -10.65
C ARG A 356 -8.40 2.83 -10.57
N LEU A 357 -8.59 3.52 -9.47
CA LEU A 357 -7.94 4.82 -9.23
C LEU A 357 -6.42 4.64 -9.09
N ILE A 358 -5.98 3.63 -8.32
CA ILE A 358 -4.57 3.27 -8.15
C ILE A 358 -3.97 2.90 -9.52
N GLU A 359 -4.61 2.03 -10.30
CA GLU A 359 -4.14 1.65 -11.65
C GLU A 359 -3.90 2.89 -12.54
N ARG A 360 -4.87 3.81 -12.53
CA ARG A 360 -4.80 5.01 -13.38
C ARG A 360 -3.70 5.98 -12.96
N ILE A 361 -3.53 6.21 -11.64
CA ILE A 361 -2.58 7.20 -11.12
C ILE A 361 -1.15 6.64 -11.11
N CYS A 362 -0.98 5.36 -10.75
CA CYS A 362 0.32 4.71 -10.69
C CYS A 362 0.80 4.15 -12.04
N GLY A 363 0.00 4.28 -13.13
CA GLY A 363 0.38 3.84 -14.48
C GLY A 363 0.57 2.32 -14.62
N MET A 364 -0.03 1.52 -13.73
CA MET A 364 0.15 0.07 -13.67
C MET A 364 -1.19 -0.67 -13.79
N ARG A 365 -1.15 -1.98 -13.97
CA ARG A 365 -2.34 -2.83 -14.00
C ARG A 365 -2.22 -3.98 -13.02
N PHE A 366 -3.33 -4.30 -12.35
CA PHE A 366 -3.43 -5.51 -11.56
C PHE A 366 -3.83 -6.70 -12.42
N GLU A 367 -3.05 -7.76 -12.30
CA GLU A 367 -3.45 -9.07 -12.80
C GLU A 367 -4.50 -9.65 -11.85
N GLN A 368 -5.71 -9.87 -12.38
CA GLN A 368 -6.79 -10.46 -11.59
C GLN A 368 -6.52 -11.95 -11.40
N ARG A 369 -6.44 -12.39 -10.15
CA ARG A 369 -6.20 -13.78 -9.77
C ARG A 369 -7.37 -14.33 -8.96
N SER A 370 -7.63 -15.62 -9.13
CA SER A 370 -8.52 -16.38 -8.25
C SER A 370 -7.80 -16.76 -6.96
N ILE A 371 -8.52 -16.73 -5.84
CA ILE A 371 -7.99 -17.23 -4.56
C ILE A 371 -7.69 -18.72 -4.76
N PRO A 372 -6.49 -19.20 -4.40
CA PRO A 372 -6.14 -20.60 -4.54
C PRO A 372 -7.14 -21.51 -3.83
N THR A 373 -7.49 -22.63 -4.44
CA THR A 373 -8.33 -23.65 -3.83
C THR A 373 -7.58 -24.40 -2.73
N ALA A 374 -8.28 -25.08 -1.86
CA ALA A 374 -7.67 -25.94 -0.83
C ALA A 374 -6.76 -27.01 -1.45
N ASP A 375 -7.19 -27.60 -2.57
CA ASP A 375 -6.43 -28.62 -3.29
C ASP A 375 -5.15 -28.06 -3.90
N GLU A 376 -5.19 -26.88 -4.51
CA GLU A 376 -4.01 -26.21 -5.05
C GLU A 376 -2.98 -25.91 -3.96
N VAL A 377 -3.42 -25.47 -2.77
CA VAL A 377 -2.53 -25.24 -1.62
C VAL A 377 -1.87 -26.54 -1.16
N ARG A 378 -2.66 -27.59 -0.95
CA ARG A 378 -2.16 -28.92 -0.54
C ARG A 378 -1.13 -29.45 -1.55
N GLN A 379 -1.50 -29.41 -2.84
CA GLN A 379 -0.64 -29.88 -3.93
C GLN A 379 0.68 -29.10 -3.99
N LYS A 380 0.62 -27.77 -3.87
CA LYS A 380 1.81 -26.91 -3.87
C LYS A 380 2.78 -27.26 -2.76
N HIS A 381 2.30 -27.51 -1.55
CA HIS A 381 3.15 -27.89 -0.42
C HIS A 381 3.79 -29.27 -0.57
N VAL A 382 3.04 -30.24 -1.10
CA VAL A 382 3.60 -31.58 -1.39
C VAL A 382 4.74 -31.49 -2.41
N PHE A 383 4.51 -30.78 -3.51
CA PHE A 383 5.55 -30.61 -4.55
C PHE A 383 6.74 -29.80 -4.03
N TRP A 384 6.48 -28.72 -3.29
CA TRP A 384 7.54 -27.91 -2.70
C TRP A 384 8.44 -28.73 -1.77
N LEU A 385 7.86 -29.55 -0.89
CA LEU A 385 8.64 -30.38 0.03
C LEU A 385 9.42 -31.45 -0.71
N ALA A 386 8.85 -32.06 -1.76
CA ALA A 386 9.56 -33.02 -2.60
C ALA A 386 10.77 -32.37 -3.31
N GLU A 387 10.59 -31.13 -3.80
CA GLU A 387 11.67 -30.36 -4.41
C GLU A 387 12.76 -30.00 -3.40
N GLN A 388 12.40 -29.60 -2.17
CA GLN A 388 13.36 -29.35 -1.09
C GLN A 388 14.20 -30.62 -0.79
N VAL A 389 13.58 -31.79 -0.76
CA VAL A 389 14.29 -33.06 -0.59
C VAL A 389 15.27 -33.31 -1.73
N HIS A 390 14.89 -33.01 -2.97
CA HIS A 390 15.74 -33.15 -4.14
C HIS A 390 16.95 -32.19 -4.13
N GLN A 391 16.77 -30.98 -3.58
CA GLN A 391 17.81 -29.95 -3.53
C GLN A 391 18.86 -30.19 -2.43
N VAL A 392 18.58 -31.08 -1.47
CA VAL A 392 19.56 -31.44 -0.43
C VAL A 392 20.68 -32.27 -1.05
N THR A 393 21.82 -31.64 -1.32
CA THR A 393 23.03 -32.29 -1.85
C THR A 393 24.00 -32.75 -0.77
N GLU A 394 24.01 -32.04 0.39
CA GLU A 394 24.90 -32.35 1.51
C GLU A 394 24.07 -32.75 2.74
N ILE A 395 24.40 -33.89 3.29
CA ILE A 395 23.78 -34.41 4.51
C ILE A 395 24.70 -34.10 5.69
N ASN A 396 24.15 -33.52 6.74
CA ASN A 396 24.87 -33.22 7.97
C ASN A 396 25.59 -34.50 8.48
N PRO A 397 26.92 -34.44 8.76
CA PRO A 397 27.69 -35.59 9.21
C PRO A 397 27.11 -36.31 10.44
N ALA A 398 26.48 -35.57 11.36
CA ALA A 398 25.81 -36.16 12.52
C ALA A 398 24.63 -37.06 12.11
N ILE A 399 23.83 -36.61 11.12
CA ILE A 399 22.75 -37.44 10.57
C ILE A 399 23.31 -38.66 9.87
N GLN A 400 24.37 -38.49 9.07
CA GLN A 400 25.00 -39.56 8.32
C GLN A 400 25.53 -40.65 9.26
N THR A 401 26.09 -40.29 10.42
CA THR A 401 26.57 -41.22 11.46
C THR A 401 25.43 -42.02 12.08
N LEU A 402 24.23 -41.47 12.17
CA LEU A 402 23.07 -42.12 12.77
C LEU A 402 22.26 -42.98 11.77
N LEU A 403 22.44 -42.80 10.48
CA LEU A 403 21.69 -43.51 9.44
C LEU A 403 21.79 -45.06 9.60
N PRO A 404 22.94 -45.69 9.88
CA PRO A 404 23.00 -47.14 10.07
C PRO A 404 22.16 -47.68 11.20
N ALA A 405 21.97 -46.89 12.28
CA ALA A 405 21.12 -47.27 13.41
C ALA A 405 19.63 -47.07 13.11
N VAL A 406 19.26 -46.12 12.27
CA VAL A 406 17.87 -45.77 11.91
C VAL A 406 17.34 -46.62 10.75
N THR A 407 18.19 -46.94 9.77
CA THR A 407 17.82 -47.72 8.57
C THR A 407 17.06 -49.01 8.87
N PRO A 408 17.48 -49.84 9.85
CA PRO A 408 16.73 -51.08 10.20
C PRO A 408 15.29 -50.82 10.62
N LEU A 409 14.97 -49.67 11.22
CA LEU A 409 13.62 -49.34 11.69
C LEU A 409 12.63 -49.10 10.51
N ILE A 410 13.16 -48.81 9.34
CA ILE A 410 12.35 -48.52 8.14
C ILE A 410 12.64 -49.51 6.99
N SER A 411 13.45 -50.54 7.22
CA SER A 411 13.91 -51.48 6.20
C SER A 411 12.82 -52.30 5.50
N GLY A 412 11.61 -52.39 6.13
CA GLY A 412 10.46 -53.06 5.53
C GLY A 412 9.57 -52.15 4.66
N LEU A 413 9.93 -50.90 4.46
CA LEU A 413 9.13 -49.93 3.72
C LEU A 413 9.76 -49.68 2.34
N SER A 414 8.90 -49.53 1.32
CA SER A 414 9.35 -49.02 0.03
C SER A 414 9.76 -47.55 0.12
N PRO A 415 10.61 -47.03 -0.78
CA PRO A 415 10.95 -45.60 -0.81
C PRO A 415 9.73 -44.70 -0.87
N GLU A 416 8.69 -45.08 -1.63
CA GLU A 416 7.43 -44.35 -1.74
C GLU A 416 6.68 -44.33 -0.40
N ALA A 417 6.68 -45.46 0.32
CA ALA A 417 6.05 -45.55 1.66
C ALA A 417 6.76 -44.69 2.70
N VAL A 418 8.08 -44.61 2.63
CA VAL A 418 8.87 -43.72 3.49
C VAL A 418 8.56 -42.28 3.16
N LEU A 419 8.58 -41.90 1.88
CA LEU A 419 8.25 -40.54 1.44
C LEU A 419 6.84 -40.15 1.84
N ALA A 420 5.84 -41.00 1.62
CA ALA A 420 4.45 -40.75 2.01
C ALA A 420 4.31 -40.47 3.52
N ARG A 421 5.01 -41.24 4.37
CA ARG A 421 5.00 -41.03 5.82
C ARG A 421 5.71 -39.76 6.23
N VAL A 422 6.81 -39.41 5.60
CA VAL A 422 7.51 -38.14 5.83
C VAL A 422 6.61 -36.94 5.45
N LEU A 423 5.97 -37.01 4.28
CA LEU A 423 5.00 -36.00 3.84
C LEU A 423 3.83 -35.89 4.84
N GLN A 424 3.25 -37.03 5.27
CA GLN A 424 2.19 -37.05 6.27
C GLN A 424 2.61 -36.38 7.58
N LEU A 425 3.78 -36.74 8.12
CA LEU A 425 4.30 -36.18 9.38
C LEU A 425 4.56 -34.66 9.28
N ARG A 426 5.00 -34.19 8.13
CA ARG A 426 5.36 -32.77 7.93
C ARG A 426 4.18 -31.90 7.56
N LEU A 427 3.15 -32.44 6.92
CA LEU A 427 2.04 -31.70 6.33
C LEU A 427 0.68 -32.00 7.00
N SER A 428 0.61 -32.86 8.04
CA SER A 428 -0.66 -33.24 8.70
C SER A 428 -1.49 -32.03 9.11
N GLY A 429 -0.91 -31.06 9.82
CA GLY A 429 -1.63 -29.87 10.25
C GLY A 429 -2.16 -29.01 9.09
N LEU A 430 -1.40 -28.92 7.98
CA LEU A 430 -1.87 -28.24 6.78
C LEU A 430 -3.01 -29.03 6.10
N MET A 431 -2.90 -30.36 6.00
CA MET A 431 -3.92 -31.20 5.39
C MET A 431 -5.24 -31.10 6.15
N GLU A 432 -5.19 -31.17 7.48
CA GLU A 432 -6.35 -31.00 8.37
C GLU A 432 -6.99 -29.61 8.24
N ALA A 433 -6.17 -28.54 8.21
CA ALA A 433 -6.66 -27.17 8.08
C ALA A 433 -7.42 -26.92 6.77
N TYR A 434 -7.18 -27.74 5.76
CA TYR A 434 -7.78 -27.61 4.42
C TYR A 434 -8.73 -28.78 4.04
N GLU A 435 -9.10 -29.65 4.98
CA GLU A 435 -9.95 -30.82 4.71
C GLU A 435 -11.37 -30.41 4.23
N ASP A 436 -12.00 -29.51 4.98
CA ASP A 436 -13.36 -29.00 4.70
C ASP A 436 -13.41 -27.57 4.17
N ALA A 437 -12.31 -27.06 3.67
CA ALA A 437 -12.19 -25.67 3.29
C ALA A 437 -12.87 -25.37 1.95
N GLY A 438 -14.06 -24.77 2.00
CA GLY A 438 -14.87 -24.37 0.84
C GLY A 438 -14.18 -23.37 -0.10
N ASP A 439 -14.75 -23.09 -1.27
CA ASP A 439 -14.27 -22.08 -2.20
C ASP A 439 -14.50 -20.67 -1.63
N LEU A 440 -13.44 -19.85 -1.63
CA LEU A 440 -13.46 -18.46 -1.14
C LEU A 440 -13.69 -17.44 -2.25
N ASN A 441 -13.64 -17.88 -3.50
CA ASN A 441 -13.83 -16.99 -4.64
C ASN A 441 -15.27 -16.45 -4.65
N PRO A 442 -15.45 -15.13 -4.79
CA PRO A 442 -16.79 -14.58 -4.91
C PRO A 442 -17.50 -15.18 -6.12
N ALA A 443 -18.73 -15.56 -5.96
CA ALA A 443 -19.56 -16.08 -7.08
C ALA A 443 -19.62 -15.17 -8.33
N THR A 444 -19.07 -13.94 -8.23
CA THR A 444 -18.92 -13.00 -9.35
C THR A 444 -17.81 -13.37 -10.34
N ASN A 445 -16.87 -14.25 -9.98
CA ASN A 445 -15.76 -14.66 -10.86
C ASN A 445 -16.05 -15.93 -11.65
N LEU A 446 -17.14 -16.64 -11.33
CA LEU A 446 -17.64 -17.65 -12.24
C LEU A 446 -18.05 -16.97 -13.54
N SER A 447 -17.58 -17.46 -14.67
CA SER A 447 -18.06 -17.02 -15.98
C SER A 447 -19.60 -17.07 -15.98
N ARG A 448 -20.24 -16.21 -16.77
CA ARG A 448 -21.71 -16.25 -16.90
C ARG A 448 -22.19 -17.66 -17.18
N GLU A 449 -21.45 -18.42 -17.99
CA GLU A 449 -21.70 -19.82 -18.34
C GLU A 449 -21.56 -20.78 -17.15
N ALA A 450 -20.55 -20.62 -16.29
CA ALA A 450 -20.38 -21.44 -15.10
C ALA A 450 -21.45 -21.15 -14.03
N ARG A 451 -21.93 -19.90 -13.92
CA ARG A 451 -23.09 -19.54 -13.09
C ARG A 451 -24.39 -20.16 -13.62
N GLU A 452 -24.57 -20.12 -14.92
CA GLU A 452 -25.72 -20.70 -15.58
C GLU A 452 -25.73 -22.23 -15.43
N ALA A 453 -24.56 -22.87 -15.51
CA ALA A 453 -24.41 -24.31 -15.28
C ALA A 453 -24.62 -24.71 -13.80
N ALA A 454 -24.10 -23.91 -12.83
CA ALA A 454 -24.26 -24.21 -11.39
C ALA A 454 -25.68 -23.97 -10.86
N PHE A 455 -26.46 -23.08 -11.49
CA PHE A 455 -27.82 -22.77 -11.08
C PHE A 455 -28.84 -23.80 -11.61
N GLY A 456 -28.51 -24.54 -12.65
CA GLY A 456 -29.40 -25.50 -13.30
C GLY A 456 -30.50 -24.84 -14.14
N GLU A 457 -31.53 -25.62 -14.52
CA GLU A 457 -32.69 -25.08 -15.23
C GLU A 457 -33.37 -24.01 -14.37
N ARG A 458 -33.70 -22.87 -15.03
CA ARG A 458 -34.30 -21.71 -14.37
C ARG A 458 -35.63 -21.32 -14.98
N GLN A 459 -36.54 -20.84 -14.15
CA GLN A 459 -37.76 -20.17 -14.57
C GLN A 459 -37.71 -18.71 -14.17
N ARG A 460 -38.01 -17.81 -15.11
CA ARG A 460 -38.07 -16.38 -14.88
C ARG A 460 -39.47 -15.97 -14.48
N ILE A 461 -39.56 -15.23 -13.36
CA ILE A 461 -40.83 -14.71 -12.83
C ILE A 461 -40.76 -13.18 -12.88
N MET A 462 -41.87 -12.58 -13.39
CA MET A 462 -42.08 -11.14 -13.34
C MET A 462 -43.07 -10.82 -12.23
N ILE A 463 -42.84 -9.76 -11.50
CA ILE A 463 -43.78 -9.15 -10.53
C ILE A 463 -44.04 -7.69 -10.91
N ARG A 464 -45.26 -7.20 -10.67
CA ARG A 464 -45.73 -5.87 -11.10
C ARG A 464 -45.44 -4.78 -10.03
N VAL A 465 -44.26 -4.86 -9.44
CA VAL A 465 -43.75 -3.94 -8.45
C VAL A 465 -42.30 -3.62 -8.81
N GLY A 466 -41.89 -2.36 -8.77
CA GLY A 466 -40.59 -1.93 -9.25
C GLY A 466 -39.92 -0.85 -8.40
N ARG A 467 -39.02 -0.08 -9.02
CA ARG A 467 -38.32 1.01 -8.34
C ARG A 467 -39.24 2.13 -7.87
N LEU A 468 -40.37 2.36 -8.55
CA LEU A 468 -41.38 3.36 -8.12
C LEU A 468 -41.98 3.00 -6.76
N ASP A 469 -42.08 1.70 -6.47
CA ASP A 469 -42.60 1.16 -5.22
C ASP A 469 -41.49 0.96 -4.18
N ARG A 470 -40.32 1.55 -4.39
CA ARG A 470 -39.13 1.43 -3.53
C ARG A 470 -38.64 -0.03 -3.34
N LEU A 471 -38.98 -0.93 -4.26
CA LEU A 471 -38.52 -2.30 -4.21
C LEU A 471 -36.99 -2.38 -4.33
N LYS A 472 -36.36 -3.19 -3.49
CA LYS A 472 -34.93 -3.48 -3.49
C LYS A 472 -34.72 -4.99 -3.67
N GLU A 473 -33.54 -5.38 -4.21
CA GLU A 473 -33.19 -6.80 -4.43
C GLU A 473 -33.37 -7.66 -3.16
N GLY A 474 -32.89 -7.16 -2.00
CA GLY A 474 -33.06 -7.84 -0.73
C GLY A 474 -34.52 -8.04 -0.29
N ALA A 475 -35.45 -7.17 -0.70
CA ALA A 475 -36.87 -7.33 -0.44
C ALA A 475 -37.48 -8.44 -1.32
N VAL A 476 -37.07 -8.55 -2.58
CA VAL A 476 -37.48 -9.65 -3.46
C VAL A 476 -37.04 -10.99 -2.89
N VAL A 477 -35.75 -11.09 -2.48
CA VAL A 477 -35.21 -12.32 -1.88
C VAL A 477 -36.00 -12.68 -0.62
N ARG A 478 -36.14 -11.76 0.34
CA ARG A 478 -36.82 -12.00 1.59
C ARG A 478 -38.26 -12.45 1.37
N LEU A 479 -39.02 -11.69 0.55
CA LEU A 479 -40.43 -11.99 0.28
C LEU A 479 -40.61 -13.37 -0.36
N THR A 480 -39.74 -13.71 -1.30
CA THR A 480 -39.77 -15.00 -2.00
C THR A 480 -39.41 -16.14 -1.08
N CYS A 481 -38.35 -16.00 -0.25
CA CYS A 481 -37.94 -17.02 0.71
C CYS A 481 -39.00 -17.25 1.80
N GLU A 482 -39.55 -16.17 2.38
CA GLU A 482 -40.55 -16.25 3.44
C GLU A 482 -41.88 -16.89 2.95
N ARG A 483 -42.33 -16.51 1.76
CA ARG A 483 -43.62 -16.96 1.23
C ARG A 483 -43.55 -18.34 0.61
N ALA A 484 -42.51 -18.63 -0.20
CA ALA A 484 -42.37 -19.90 -0.88
C ALA A 484 -41.58 -20.95 -0.11
N GLY A 485 -40.94 -20.61 1.03
CA GLY A 485 -40.15 -21.54 1.82
C GLY A 485 -38.96 -22.12 1.06
N ILE A 486 -38.28 -21.28 0.26
CA ILE A 486 -37.06 -21.62 -0.48
C ILE A 486 -35.85 -20.90 0.07
N LYS A 487 -34.64 -21.36 -0.23
CA LYS A 487 -33.41 -20.69 0.20
C LYS A 487 -33.04 -19.56 -0.74
N ALA A 488 -32.33 -18.56 -0.22
CA ALA A 488 -31.81 -17.45 -1.03
C ALA A 488 -30.90 -17.92 -2.19
N THR A 489 -30.24 -19.07 -2.04
CA THR A 489 -29.42 -19.73 -3.04
C THR A 489 -30.22 -20.27 -4.25
N ASP A 490 -31.53 -20.43 -4.10
CA ASP A 490 -32.43 -20.92 -5.15
C ASP A 490 -33.02 -19.78 -5.98
N ILE A 491 -32.67 -18.52 -5.66
CA ILE A 491 -33.03 -17.32 -6.38
C ILE A 491 -31.81 -16.84 -7.16
N GLY A 492 -31.97 -16.68 -8.48
CA GLY A 492 -30.91 -16.26 -9.38
C GLY A 492 -30.85 -14.74 -9.59
N ALA A 493 -30.66 -14.32 -10.84
CA ALA A 493 -30.56 -12.91 -11.20
C ALA A 493 -31.85 -12.15 -10.91
N ILE A 494 -31.75 -10.95 -10.31
CA ILE A 494 -32.86 -10.04 -10.02
C ILE A 494 -32.63 -8.77 -10.83
N ASP A 495 -33.63 -8.36 -11.62
CA ASP A 495 -33.60 -7.14 -12.41
C ASP A 495 -34.82 -6.27 -12.10
N ILE A 496 -34.63 -5.18 -11.39
CA ILE A 496 -35.70 -4.26 -10.95
C ILE A 496 -35.80 -3.11 -11.95
N LYS A 497 -36.90 -3.05 -12.67
CA LYS A 497 -37.28 -1.95 -13.57
C LYS A 497 -38.07 -0.86 -12.83
N ARG A 498 -38.57 0.09 -13.60
CA ARG A 498 -39.31 1.22 -13.02
C ARG A 498 -40.60 0.81 -12.35
N GLU A 499 -41.40 -0.06 -13.00
CA GLU A 499 -42.77 -0.44 -12.60
C GLU A 499 -42.91 -1.95 -12.32
N PHE A 500 -41.89 -2.76 -12.62
CA PHE A 500 -41.92 -4.21 -12.46
C PHE A 500 -40.51 -4.75 -12.14
N ALA A 501 -40.43 -5.94 -11.61
CA ALA A 501 -39.18 -6.64 -11.40
C ALA A 501 -39.22 -8.05 -11.95
N PHE A 502 -38.06 -8.53 -12.42
CA PHE A 502 -37.83 -9.89 -12.86
C PHE A 502 -36.86 -10.57 -11.93
N PHE A 503 -37.08 -11.84 -11.67
CA PHE A 503 -36.08 -12.65 -10.97
C PHE A 503 -36.16 -14.10 -11.44
N ASP A 504 -35.01 -14.77 -11.42
CA ASP A 504 -34.89 -16.14 -11.80
C ASP A 504 -34.97 -17.04 -10.55
N VAL A 505 -35.67 -18.18 -10.67
CA VAL A 505 -35.71 -19.22 -9.64
C VAL A 505 -35.37 -20.55 -10.26
N ARG A 506 -34.88 -21.53 -9.49
CA ARG A 506 -34.69 -22.89 -10.00
C ARG A 506 -36.02 -23.44 -10.50
N ALA A 507 -35.99 -24.14 -11.64
CA ALA A 507 -37.21 -24.63 -12.31
C ALA A 507 -38.09 -25.46 -11.38
N GLU A 508 -37.51 -26.27 -10.50
CA GLU A 508 -38.21 -27.10 -9.51
C GLU A 508 -39.10 -26.29 -8.56
N TYR A 509 -38.72 -25.02 -8.25
CA TYR A 509 -39.47 -24.15 -7.35
C TYR A 509 -40.36 -23.15 -8.07
N GLY A 510 -40.27 -22.99 -9.36
CA GLY A 510 -40.95 -21.96 -10.15
C GLY A 510 -42.46 -21.90 -9.91
N ARG A 511 -43.19 -23.03 -10.01
CA ARG A 511 -44.64 -23.12 -9.78
C ARG A 511 -45.00 -22.81 -8.31
N ARG A 512 -44.16 -23.27 -7.37
CA ARG A 512 -44.36 -23.04 -5.94
C ARG A 512 -44.22 -21.55 -5.61
N VAL A 513 -43.20 -20.88 -6.16
CA VAL A 513 -42.97 -19.44 -5.98
C VAL A 513 -44.11 -18.64 -6.63
N LEU A 514 -44.53 -18.98 -7.84
CA LEU A 514 -45.63 -18.31 -8.51
C LEU A 514 -46.91 -18.37 -7.65
N SER A 515 -47.28 -19.56 -7.17
CA SER A 515 -48.45 -19.76 -6.33
C SER A 515 -48.36 -19.00 -5.00
N ALA A 516 -47.17 -19.02 -4.35
CA ALA A 516 -46.92 -18.37 -3.06
C ALA A 516 -46.96 -16.83 -3.13
N LEU A 517 -46.60 -16.26 -4.29
CA LEU A 517 -46.63 -14.82 -4.51
C LEU A 517 -47.97 -14.34 -5.12
N SER A 518 -48.81 -15.26 -5.60
CA SER A 518 -50.15 -14.92 -6.13
C SER A 518 -51.01 -14.44 -4.96
N GLY A 519 -51.60 -13.24 -5.11
CA GLY A 519 -52.37 -12.58 -4.05
C GLY A 519 -51.56 -11.93 -2.94
N ALA A 520 -50.21 -11.94 -3.03
CA ALA A 520 -49.36 -11.22 -2.11
C ALA A 520 -49.22 -9.74 -2.54
N GLU A 521 -48.97 -8.87 -1.56
CA GLU A 521 -48.80 -7.43 -1.78
C GLU A 521 -47.42 -6.97 -1.23
N PHE A 522 -46.91 -5.90 -1.84
CA PHE A 522 -45.75 -5.16 -1.37
C PHE A 522 -46.13 -3.67 -1.26
N ASP A 523 -46.05 -3.11 -0.06
CA ASP A 523 -46.49 -1.73 0.26
C ASP A 523 -47.92 -1.43 -0.25
N GLY A 524 -48.87 -2.39 -0.08
CA GLY A 524 -50.28 -2.23 -0.50
C GLY A 524 -50.51 -2.40 -2.02
N ARG A 525 -49.49 -2.83 -2.79
CA ARG A 525 -49.59 -3.07 -4.22
C ARG A 525 -49.50 -4.55 -4.52
N PRO A 526 -50.45 -5.12 -5.27
CA PRO A 526 -50.42 -6.56 -5.60
C PRO A 526 -49.26 -6.90 -6.50
N LEU A 527 -48.61 -8.05 -6.24
CA LEU A 527 -47.40 -8.48 -6.96
C LEU A 527 -47.67 -8.97 -8.36
N GLU A 528 -48.85 -9.56 -8.62
CA GLU A 528 -49.26 -10.16 -9.90
C GLU A 528 -48.15 -10.99 -10.58
N PRO A 529 -47.65 -12.08 -9.97
CA PRO A 529 -46.53 -12.84 -10.51
C PRO A 529 -46.91 -13.58 -11.80
N LYS A 530 -45.97 -13.58 -12.80
CA LYS A 530 -46.15 -14.30 -14.08
C LYS A 530 -44.83 -14.94 -14.52
N PHE A 531 -44.90 -16.11 -15.15
CA PHE A 531 -43.77 -16.64 -15.86
C PHE A 531 -43.49 -15.82 -17.13
N VAL A 532 -42.21 -15.63 -17.42
CA VAL A 532 -41.71 -14.92 -18.59
C VAL A 532 -40.64 -15.78 -19.25
N ASP A 533 -40.63 -15.86 -20.58
CA ASP A 533 -39.60 -16.58 -21.33
C ASP A 533 -38.23 -15.89 -21.04
N PRO A 534 -37.20 -16.67 -20.66
CA PRO A 534 -35.85 -16.11 -20.44
C PRO A 534 -35.27 -15.41 -21.67
N SER A 535 -35.77 -15.72 -22.87
CA SER A 535 -35.35 -15.10 -24.13
C SER A 535 -36.06 -13.78 -24.44
N GLU A 536 -37.13 -13.41 -23.75
CA GLU A 536 -37.72 -12.07 -23.84
C GLU A 536 -36.79 -11.05 -23.21
N ASP A 537 -35.81 -10.60 -23.97
CA ASP A 537 -34.98 -9.44 -23.65
C ASP A 537 -35.86 -8.21 -23.67
N LEU A 538 -36.30 -7.81 -22.47
CA LEU A 538 -37.00 -6.55 -22.26
C LEU A 538 -36.02 -5.36 -22.25
N HIS A 539 -35.13 -5.34 -23.22
CA HIS A 539 -34.53 -4.10 -23.68
C HIS A 539 -35.67 -3.31 -24.34
N GLY A 540 -36.10 -2.25 -23.64
CA GLY A 540 -37.24 -1.45 -23.99
C GLY A 540 -37.48 -1.32 -25.48
N ARG A 541 -38.68 -1.66 -25.92
CA ARG A 541 -39.21 -1.27 -27.22
C ARG A 541 -38.85 0.19 -27.48
N LYS A 542 -37.83 0.43 -28.30
CA LYS A 542 -37.70 1.66 -29.06
C LYS A 542 -39.04 1.84 -29.76
N GLY A 543 -39.72 2.92 -29.41
CA GLY A 543 -41.07 3.24 -29.85
C GLY A 543 -41.30 2.92 -31.30
N GLY A 544 -42.39 2.17 -31.54
CA GLY A 544 -42.92 1.91 -32.86
C GLY A 544 -43.07 3.26 -33.58
N LYS A 545 -42.46 3.34 -34.74
CA LYS A 545 -42.73 4.40 -35.70
C LYS A 545 -44.18 4.28 -36.16
N THR A 546 -45.11 4.94 -35.51
CA THR A 546 -46.34 5.34 -36.13
C THR A 546 -46.02 6.46 -37.09
N ALA A 547 -46.18 6.16 -38.37
CA ALA A 547 -46.09 7.11 -39.46
C ALA A 547 -47.09 8.26 -39.23
N HIS A 548 -46.64 9.39 -38.83
CA HIS A 548 -47.39 10.66 -38.99
C HIS A 548 -46.74 11.46 -40.12
N LYS A 549 -47.60 11.69 -41.16
CA LYS A 549 -47.34 12.56 -42.29
C LYS A 549 -46.90 13.95 -41.86
N PRO A 550 -46.10 14.65 -42.69
CA PRO A 550 -45.55 15.94 -42.35
C PRO A 550 -46.58 17.05 -42.52
N PHE A 551 -46.77 17.85 -41.51
CA PHE A 551 -47.48 19.14 -41.63
C PHE A 551 -46.44 20.28 -41.79
N SER A 552 -46.75 21.11 -42.81
CA SER A 552 -45.92 22.16 -43.35
C SER A 552 -45.72 23.37 -42.47
N LYS A 553 -44.52 23.89 -42.59
CA LYS A 553 -44.08 25.31 -42.48
C LYS A 553 -45.05 26.35 -41.88
N GLY A 554 -44.63 26.99 -40.80
CA GLY A 554 -45.01 28.30 -40.37
C GLY A 554 -43.84 29.03 -39.72
N LYS A 555 -43.16 29.86 -40.49
CA LYS A 555 -42.17 30.86 -40.02
C LYS A 555 -42.88 31.99 -39.31
N LYS A 556 -42.36 32.48 -38.18
CA LYS A 556 -42.14 33.91 -37.85
C LYS A 556 -41.61 34.07 -36.41
N PRO A 557 -41.11 35.29 -35.99
CA PRO A 557 -39.69 35.57 -35.95
C PRO A 557 -39.20 36.02 -34.54
N PHE A 558 -37.88 36.09 -34.45
CA PHE A 558 -37.05 36.77 -33.47
C PHE A 558 -37.64 38.05 -32.87
N VAL A 559 -37.58 38.23 -31.53
CA VAL A 559 -37.49 39.54 -30.88
C VAL A 559 -36.48 39.45 -29.73
N THR A 560 -35.37 40.12 -29.98
CA THR A 560 -34.35 40.52 -29.03
C THR A 560 -34.90 41.64 -28.14
N LYS A 561 -34.71 41.58 -26.82
CA LYS A 561 -34.65 42.77 -25.99
C LYS A 561 -33.48 42.69 -25.00
N ARG A 562 -32.43 43.42 -25.36
CA ARG A 562 -31.49 44.01 -24.41
C ARG A 562 -32.20 45.01 -23.51
N ARG A 563 -31.87 45.02 -22.22
CA ARG A 563 -31.82 46.32 -21.50
C ARG A 563 -30.82 46.23 -20.32
N ASN A 564 -29.88 47.16 -20.41
CA ASN A 564 -28.90 47.62 -19.43
C ASN A 564 -29.58 48.22 -18.18
N GLY A 565 -28.87 48.26 -17.06
CA GLY A 565 -29.10 49.22 -16.01
C GLY A 565 -28.42 48.88 -14.68
N LYS A 566 -27.24 49.41 -14.46
CA LYS A 566 -26.65 49.77 -13.15
C LYS A 566 -26.97 51.21 -12.85
N PRO A 567 -26.66 51.80 -11.67
CA PRO A 567 -26.75 51.51 -10.22
C PRO A 567 -27.59 52.64 -9.50
N PRO A 568 -27.52 53.05 -8.22
CA PRO A 568 -26.35 53.41 -7.42
C PRO A 568 -26.40 53.17 -5.89
N ARG A 569 -25.30 53.49 -5.23
CA ARG A 569 -24.95 53.63 -3.81
C ARG A 569 -25.82 54.64 -3.02
N LYS A 570 -25.88 54.43 -1.67
CA LYS A 570 -25.78 55.40 -0.54
C LYS A 570 -25.74 54.60 0.76
N SER A 571 -24.67 54.58 1.62
CA SER A 571 -24.21 55.57 2.63
C SER A 571 -25.17 55.80 3.80
N GLY A 572 -24.71 55.59 5.01
CA GLY A 572 -25.28 56.01 6.28
C GLY A 572 -24.83 55.11 7.42
N THR A 573 -23.70 55.30 8.05
CA THR A 573 -23.38 55.97 9.32
C THR A 573 -24.38 55.76 10.45
N SER A 574 -23.96 55.19 11.56
CA SER A 574 -23.67 55.78 12.87
C SER A 574 -23.83 54.76 14.01
N ASP A 575 -22.78 54.65 14.78
CA ASP A 575 -22.68 54.87 16.21
C ASP A 575 -23.57 54.06 17.17
N ASN A 576 -23.01 53.25 18.04
CA ASN A 576 -22.74 53.63 19.41
C ASN A 576 -22.26 52.45 20.28
N LYS A 577 -21.15 52.67 20.95
CA LYS A 577 -20.74 52.03 22.22
C LYS A 577 -21.63 52.60 23.35
N PRO A 578 -21.55 52.17 24.63
CA PRO A 578 -20.73 51.20 25.32
C PRO A 578 -21.40 50.48 26.53
N SER A 579 -20.58 49.73 27.21
CA SER A 579 -20.46 49.59 28.64
C SER A 579 -20.84 48.29 29.36
N ARG A 580 -19.84 47.77 30.00
CA ARG A 580 -19.66 47.52 31.44
C ARG A 580 -20.42 46.32 32.05
N LYS A 581 -19.83 45.45 32.75
CA LYS A 581 -18.86 45.32 33.84
C LYS A 581 -19.06 43.98 34.56
N LYS A 582 -17.91 43.46 35.07
CA LYS A 582 -17.78 42.71 36.34
C LYS A 582 -18.42 41.33 36.44
N GLY A 583 -17.85 40.35 36.98
CA GLY A 583 -16.73 40.18 37.88
C GLY A 583 -16.62 38.74 38.35
N LYS A 584 -15.40 38.37 38.70
CA LYS A 584 -14.96 37.70 39.90
C LYS A 584 -15.36 36.25 40.20
N THR A 585 -14.28 35.53 40.37
CA THR A 585 -13.95 34.56 41.45
C THR A 585 -14.65 33.21 41.38
N GLU A 586 -13.94 32.09 41.34
CA GLU A 586 -12.79 31.60 42.17
C GLU A 586 -11.81 30.81 41.34
#